data_f9fff00ab4e08efed418048a068acbb9
#
_entry.id   f9fff00ab4e08efed418048a068acbb9
#
_cell.length_a   1.000
_cell.length_b   1.000
_cell.length_c   1.000
_cell.angle_alpha   90.00
_cell.angle_beta   90.00
_cell.angle_gamma   90.00
#
_symmetry.space_group_name_H-M   'P 1'
#
loop_
_entity.id
_entity.type
_entity.pdbx_description
1 polymer ?
#
loop_
_entity_poly.entity_id
_entity_poly.type
_entity_poly.pdbx_seq_one_letter_code
_entity_poly.pdbx_strand_id
1 'polypeptide(L)'
;VVAGSVGRRSTSFSERPKEALRRGALMKMLQQNALTLPLFISKEDEKPPPLCGAVPAEPNYVAKVGDMVAALARGPDDDENWILAEVLHYNHSSCKYDVDDIDEEQKERHTLSRRRVVPLPLLRANPTTDPGALFPKGALVMALYPQTTCFYRALVHEPPSGPQEDYLVLFEDSSYPEGYSPPLAVAQRYVICCKETRKK
;
A
#
# COMPACT_ATOMS: atom_id res chain seq x y z
N VAL A 1 -8.77 -38.78 50.88
CA VAL A 1 -8.26 -37.42 50.68
C VAL A 1 -7.91 -37.29 49.21
N VAL A 2 -8.76 -36.62 48.43
CA VAL A 2 -8.54 -36.38 47.00
C VAL A 2 -8.03 -34.97 46.83
N ALA A 3 -6.78 -34.82 46.41
CA ALA A 3 -6.21 -33.56 46.02
C ALA A 3 -6.62 -33.23 44.57
N GLY A 4 -7.53 -32.28 44.39
CA GLY A 4 -7.89 -31.76 43.11
C GLY A 4 -6.79 -30.90 42.53
N SER A 5 -6.21 -31.34 41.44
CA SER A 5 -5.28 -30.54 40.59
C SER A 5 -6.06 -29.50 39.82
N VAL A 6 -5.98 -28.27 40.23
CA VAL A 6 -6.48 -27.12 39.43
C VAL A 6 -5.42 -26.80 38.37
N GLY A 7 -5.73 -27.21 37.16
CA GLY A 7 -4.96 -26.82 35.99
C GLY A 7 -5.03 -25.31 35.76
N ARG A 8 -3.96 -24.59 36.06
CA ARG A 8 -3.81 -23.20 35.66
C ARG A 8 -3.61 -23.19 34.14
N ARG A 9 -4.61 -22.67 33.41
CA ARG A 9 -4.40 -22.19 32.05
C ARG A 9 -3.49 -21.01 32.12
N SER A 10 -2.23 -21.23 31.78
CA SER A 10 -1.31 -20.14 31.50
C SER A 10 -1.72 -19.49 30.19
N THR A 11 -2.51 -18.44 30.27
CA THR A 11 -2.68 -17.53 29.12
C THR A 11 -1.35 -16.88 28.85
N SER A 12 -0.79 -17.18 27.69
CA SER A 12 0.53 -16.76 27.26
C SER A 12 0.64 -15.24 27.16
N PHE A 13 1.10 -14.61 28.21
CA PHE A 13 1.48 -13.19 28.23
C PHE A 13 2.73 -12.89 27.40
N SER A 14 3.35 -13.89 26.77
CA SER A 14 4.62 -13.75 26.05
C SER A 14 4.50 -13.43 24.57
N GLU A 15 3.32 -13.59 23.97
CA GLU A 15 3.13 -13.36 22.53
C GLU A 15 2.90 -11.89 22.17
N ARG A 16 2.20 -11.14 22.98
CA ARG A 16 1.90 -9.72 22.75
C ARG A 16 3.13 -8.82 22.53
N PRO A 17 4.22 -8.93 23.32
CA PRO A 17 5.41 -8.12 23.08
C PRO A 17 6.14 -8.47 21.78
N LYS A 18 6.12 -9.74 21.36
CA LYS A 18 6.75 -10.17 20.10
C LYS A 18 5.97 -9.70 18.89
N GLU A 19 4.64 -9.76 18.93
CA GLU A 19 3.76 -9.23 17.90
C GLU A 19 3.93 -7.72 17.75
N ALA A 20 3.96 -6.97 18.86
CA ALA A 20 4.20 -5.53 18.84
C ALA A 20 5.58 -5.16 18.27
N LEU A 21 6.62 -5.95 18.57
CA LEU A 21 7.97 -5.76 18.02
C LEU A 21 8.00 -6.06 16.51
N ARG A 22 7.33 -7.12 16.05
CA ARG A 22 7.23 -7.46 14.61
C ARG A 22 6.49 -6.39 13.85
N ARG A 23 5.36 -5.91 14.38
CA ARG A 23 4.60 -4.84 13.76
C ARG A 23 5.37 -3.53 13.71
N GLY A 24 6.10 -3.19 14.78
CA GLY A 24 7.00 -2.04 14.81
C GLY A 24 8.11 -2.12 13.78
N ALA A 25 8.72 -3.31 13.60
CA ALA A 25 9.74 -3.55 12.58
C ALA A 25 9.17 -3.44 11.16
N LEU A 26 7.96 -3.97 10.92
CA LEU A 26 7.26 -3.84 9.65
C LEU A 26 6.99 -2.38 9.31
N MET A 27 6.47 -1.59 10.25
CA MET A 27 6.18 -0.17 10.04
C MET A 27 7.44 0.63 9.76
N LYS A 28 8.56 0.33 10.41
CA LYS A 28 9.87 0.93 10.12
C LYS A 28 10.35 0.59 8.72
N MET A 29 10.20 -0.64 8.29
CA MET A 29 10.55 -1.07 6.94
C MET A 29 9.74 -0.30 5.89
N LEU A 30 8.45 -0.12 6.09
CA LEU A 30 7.58 0.65 5.19
C LEU A 30 8.00 2.12 5.12
N GLN A 31 8.35 2.73 6.25
CA GLN A 31 8.89 4.09 6.28
C GLN A 31 10.22 4.20 5.53
N GLN A 32 11.13 3.27 5.74
CA GLN A 32 12.42 3.22 5.04
C GLN A 32 12.23 3.08 3.53
N ASN A 33 11.34 2.20 3.10
CA ASN A 33 11.03 2.01 1.69
C ASN A 33 10.43 3.27 1.06
N ALA A 34 9.66 4.05 1.81
CA ALA A 34 9.14 5.33 1.36
C ALA A 34 10.24 6.40 1.22
N LEU A 35 11.14 6.49 2.21
CA LEU A 35 12.22 7.47 2.24
C LEU A 35 13.33 7.17 1.21
N THR A 36 13.60 5.90 0.94
CA THR A 36 14.66 5.47 0.01
C THR A 36 14.19 5.39 -1.44
N LEU A 37 12.92 5.64 -1.72
CA LEU A 37 12.43 5.71 -3.09
C LEU A 37 13.17 6.85 -3.83
N PRO A 38 13.87 6.56 -4.95
CA PRO A 38 14.66 7.57 -5.66
C PRO A 38 13.79 8.73 -6.14
N LEU A 39 14.32 9.95 -6.03
CA LEU A 39 13.71 11.14 -6.60
C LEU A 39 14.09 11.25 -8.08
N PHE A 40 13.08 11.40 -8.94
CA PHE A 40 13.32 11.71 -10.36
C PHE A 40 13.81 13.14 -10.50
N ILE A 41 14.95 13.30 -11.15
CA ILE A 41 15.53 14.59 -11.49
C ILE A 41 15.46 14.73 -13.00
N SER A 42 14.54 15.57 -13.49
CA SER A 42 14.41 15.84 -14.93
C SER A 42 15.58 16.67 -15.44
N LYS A 43 16.12 16.27 -16.59
CA LYS A 43 16.98 17.10 -17.43
C LYS A 43 16.10 17.94 -18.35
N GLU A 44 16.68 18.93 -19.02
CA GLU A 44 15.96 19.73 -20.02
C GLU A 44 15.22 18.83 -21.01
N ASP A 45 13.92 19.10 -21.20
CA ASP A 45 13.01 18.39 -22.10
C ASP A 45 12.73 16.90 -21.76
N GLU A 46 13.17 16.41 -20.62
CA GLU A 46 12.86 15.05 -20.15
C GLU A 46 11.54 15.01 -19.37
N LYS A 47 10.61 14.15 -19.82
CA LYS A 47 9.36 13.91 -19.13
C LYS A 47 9.53 12.83 -18.06
N PRO A 48 8.78 12.92 -16.94
CA PRO A 48 8.76 11.84 -15.95
C PRO A 48 8.40 10.50 -16.61
N PRO A 49 9.18 9.44 -16.31
CA PRO A 49 8.90 8.11 -16.87
C PRO A 49 7.66 7.48 -16.20
N PRO A 50 7.12 6.37 -16.76
CA PRO A 50 6.11 5.58 -16.10
C PRO A 50 6.54 5.16 -14.69
N LEU A 51 5.59 5.09 -13.76
CA LEU A 51 5.81 4.79 -12.34
C LEU A 51 6.69 5.81 -11.60
N CYS A 52 6.77 7.02 -12.12
CA CYS A 52 7.26 8.18 -11.40
C CYS A 52 6.07 8.90 -10.74
N GLY A 53 5.96 8.84 -9.42
CA GLY A 53 4.82 9.42 -8.70
C GLY A 53 3.48 8.91 -9.22
N ALA A 54 2.64 9.83 -9.72
CA ALA A 54 1.30 9.51 -10.24
C ALA A 54 1.28 9.02 -11.69
N VAL A 55 2.41 9.04 -12.40
CA VAL A 55 2.48 8.57 -13.79
C VAL A 55 2.20 7.07 -13.83
N PRO A 56 1.18 6.62 -14.57
CA PRO A 56 0.82 5.20 -14.60
C PRO A 56 1.89 4.35 -15.27
N ALA A 57 1.86 3.05 -14.97
CA ALA A 57 2.68 2.07 -15.68
C ALA A 57 2.26 1.97 -17.16
N GLU A 58 3.18 1.52 -17.99
CA GLU A 58 2.85 1.17 -19.37
C GLU A 58 1.85 0.01 -19.44
N PRO A 59 1.00 -0.07 -20.50
CA PRO A 59 -0.05 -1.10 -20.59
C PRO A 59 0.45 -2.53 -20.49
N ASN A 60 1.68 -2.78 -20.95
CA ASN A 60 2.30 -4.11 -20.94
C ASN A 60 3.27 -4.33 -19.78
N TYR A 61 3.33 -3.41 -18.84
CA TYR A 61 4.23 -3.52 -17.70
C TYR A 61 3.91 -4.74 -16.84
N VAL A 62 4.93 -5.51 -16.51
CA VAL A 62 4.86 -6.63 -15.57
C VAL A 62 5.79 -6.32 -14.41
N ALA A 63 5.25 -6.29 -13.21
CA ALA A 63 6.03 -6.09 -11.99
C ALA A 63 7.01 -7.26 -11.80
N LYS A 64 8.20 -6.94 -11.33
CA LYS A 64 9.28 -7.91 -11.13
C LYS A 64 9.12 -8.66 -9.82
N VAL A 65 9.70 -9.85 -9.74
CA VAL A 65 9.85 -10.59 -8.48
C VAL A 65 10.54 -9.70 -7.44
N GLY A 66 9.95 -9.62 -6.26
CA GLY A 66 10.42 -8.76 -5.18
C GLY A 66 9.82 -7.34 -5.16
N ASP A 67 9.15 -6.93 -6.22
CA ASP A 67 8.49 -5.62 -6.25
C ASP A 67 7.27 -5.61 -5.33
N MET A 68 7.06 -4.45 -4.69
CA MET A 68 5.87 -4.19 -3.90
C MET A 68 4.73 -3.70 -4.79
N VAL A 69 3.55 -4.24 -4.54
CA VAL A 69 2.33 -3.92 -5.30
C VAL A 69 1.14 -3.75 -4.36
N ALA A 70 0.10 -3.09 -4.86
CA ALA A 70 -1.22 -3.19 -4.25
C ALA A 70 -1.99 -4.32 -4.93
N ALA A 71 -2.53 -5.23 -4.16
CA ALA A 71 -3.22 -6.41 -4.64
C ALA A 71 -4.62 -6.52 -4.05
N LEU A 72 -5.62 -6.78 -4.91
CA LEU A 72 -7.00 -6.99 -4.47
C LEU A 72 -7.19 -8.46 -4.12
N ALA A 73 -7.08 -8.78 -2.85
CA ALA A 73 -7.17 -10.13 -2.33
C ALA A 73 -8.44 -10.37 -1.52
N ARG A 74 -8.93 -11.61 -1.53
CA ARG A 74 -10.02 -12.04 -0.67
C ARG A 74 -9.46 -12.51 0.66
N GLY A 75 -10.00 -11.94 1.75
CA GLY A 75 -9.74 -12.40 3.09
C GLY A 75 -10.59 -13.63 3.48
N PRO A 76 -10.37 -14.17 4.70
CA PRO A 76 -11.08 -15.35 5.18
C PRO A 76 -12.62 -15.16 5.26
N ASP A 77 -13.09 -13.93 5.40
CA ASP A 77 -14.52 -13.58 5.45
C ASP A 77 -15.13 -13.29 4.05
N ASP A 78 -14.44 -13.68 2.99
CA ASP A 78 -14.81 -13.42 1.58
C ASP A 78 -14.86 -11.92 1.19
N ASP A 79 -14.38 -11.03 2.04
CA ASP A 79 -14.23 -9.61 1.77
C ASP A 79 -13.00 -9.34 0.93
N GLU A 80 -13.16 -8.52 -0.11
CA GLU A 80 -12.06 -8.08 -0.96
C GLU A 80 -11.43 -6.80 -0.40
N ASN A 81 -10.11 -6.84 -0.19
CA ASN A 81 -9.35 -5.69 0.28
C ASN A 81 -8.10 -5.49 -0.57
N TRP A 82 -7.74 -4.24 -0.78
CA TRP A 82 -6.45 -3.88 -1.36
C TRP A 82 -5.38 -3.98 -0.29
N ILE A 83 -4.44 -4.91 -0.47
CA ILE A 83 -3.34 -5.16 0.45
C ILE A 83 -2.00 -4.77 -0.17
N LEU A 84 -1.05 -4.41 0.67
CA LEU A 84 0.34 -4.28 0.27
C LEU A 84 0.95 -5.69 0.18
N ALA A 85 1.48 -6.04 -0.96
CA ALA A 85 1.98 -7.39 -1.24
C ALA A 85 3.30 -7.35 -2.01
N GLU A 86 4.05 -8.44 -1.94
CA GLU A 86 5.28 -8.67 -2.69
C GLU A 86 5.04 -9.65 -3.83
N VAL A 87 5.55 -9.33 -5.00
CA VAL A 87 5.48 -10.21 -6.17
C VAL A 87 6.44 -11.37 -6.01
N LEU A 88 5.93 -12.59 -6.08
CA LEU A 88 6.70 -13.82 -6.06
C LEU A 88 6.97 -14.36 -7.44
N HIS A 89 5.97 -14.31 -8.32
CA HIS A 89 6.02 -14.86 -9.66
C HIS A 89 4.94 -14.25 -10.55
N TYR A 90 5.20 -14.16 -11.84
CA TYR A 90 4.20 -13.85 -12.87
C TYR A 90 4.18 -14.95 -13.92
N ASN A 91 3.00 -15.50 -14.13
CA ASN A 91 2.77 -16.50 -15.17
C ASN A 91 2.27 -15.84 -16.45
N HIS A 92 3.13 -15.81 -17.48
CA HIS A 92 2.81 -15.18 -18.77
C HIS A 92 1.68 -15.89 -19.53
N SER A 93 1.53 -17.21 -19.36
CA SER A 93 0.50 -17.98 -20.05
C SER A 93 -0.90 -17.68 -19.53
N SER A 94 -1.05 -17.53 -18.21
CA SER A 94 -2.33 -17.26 -17.56
C SER A 94 -2.55 -15.78 -17.25
N CYS A 95 -1.55 -14.93 -17.42
CA CYS A 95 -1.54 -13.51 -17.02
C CYS A 95 -1.91 -13.33 -15.54
N LYS A 96 -1.35 -14.17 -14.67
CA LYS A 96 -1.60 -14.13 -13.23
C LYS A 96 -0.32 -13.93 -12.44
N TYR A 97 -0.43 -13.15 -11.36
CA TYR A 97 0.61 -12.97 -10.35
C TYR A 97 0.41 -13.90 -9.18
N ASP A 98 1.51 -14.42 -8.65
CA ASP A 98 1.57 -14.94 -7.29
C ASP A 98 2.17 -13.86 -6.39
N VAL A 99 1.47 -13.49 -5.35
CA VAL A 99 1.87 -12.45 -4.40
C VAL A 99 1.76 -12.94 -2.97
N ASP A 100 2.64 -12.46 -2.10
CA ASP A 100 2.54 -12.65 -0.65
C ASP A 100 2.03 -11.37 0.01
N ASP A 101 1.10 -11.51 0.94
CA ASP A 101 0.73 -10.42 1.85
C ASP A 101 1.97 -10.00 2.66
N ILE A 102 2.24 -8.70 2.74
CA ILE A 102 3.37 -8.18 3.50
C ILE A 102 3.17 -8.33 5.02
N ASP A 103 1.93 -8.48 5.47
CA ASP A 103 1.60 -8.72 6.86
C ASP A 103 1.97 -10.18 7.23
N GLU A 104 2.99 -10.34 8.07
CA GLU A 104 3.49 -11.66 8.45
C GLU A 104 2.48 -12.52 9.22
N GLU A 105 1.50 -11.89 9.86
CA GLU A 105 0.44 -12.61 10.57
C GLU A 105 -0.59 -13.23 9.63
N GLN A 106 -0.69 -12.70 8.40
CA GLN A 106 -1.59 -13.16 7.37
C GLN A 106 -0.86 -13.62 6.12
N LYS A 107 0.25 -14.34 6.29
CA LYS A 107 1.04 -14.89 5.17
C LYS A 107 0.25 -15.88 4.34
N GLU A 108 -0.62 -15.35 3.51
CA GLU A 108 -1.27 -16.12 2.47
C GLU A 108 -0.70 -15.74 1.11
N ARG A 109 -0.37 -16.77 0.34
CA ARG A 109 -0.06 -16.61 -1.07
C ARG A 109 -1.37 -16.46 -1.83
N HIS A 110 -1.48 -15.40 -2.61
CA HIS A 110 -2.60 -15.14 -3.49
C HIS A 110 -2.17 -15.27 -4.94
N THR A 111 -2.96 -15.98 -5.74
CA THR A 111 -2.84 -16.02 -7.20
C THR A 111 -3.92 -15.13 -7.78
N LEU A 112 -3.52 -14.01 -8.40
CA LEU A 112 -4.41 -12.95 -8.82
C LEU A 112 -4.22 -12.61 -10.29
N SER A 113 -5.32 -12.32 -10.98
CA SER A 113 -5.25 -11.79 -12.33
C SER A 113 -4.53 -10.44 -12.34
N ARG A 114 -3.89 -10.12 -13.45
CA ARG A 114 -3.17 -8.86 -13.65
C ARG A 114 -4.01 -7.62 -13.32
N ARG A 115 -5.33 -7.67 -13.54
CA ARG A 115 -6.25 -6.55 -13.23
C ARG A 115 -6.38 -6.28 -11.74
N ARG A 116 -6.07 -7.24 -10.89
CA ARG A 116 -6.14 -7.16 -9.43
C ARG A 116 -4.83 -6.72 -8.78
N VAL A 117 -3.85 -6.36 -9.58
CA VAL A 117 -2.52 -5.96 -9.11
C VAL A 117 -2.17 -4.60 -9.71
N VAL A 118 -1.82 -3.66 -8.85
CA VAL A 118 -1.39 -2.32 -9.23
C VAL A 118 0.05 -2.13 -8.77
N PRO A 119 0.99 -1.86 -9.68
CA PRO A 119 2.35 -1.57 -9.28
C PRO A 119 2.43 -0.25 -8.51
N LEU A 120 3.30 -0.21 -7.51
CA LEU A 120 3.62 1.01 -6.78
C LEU A 120 4.64 1.85 -7.55
N PRO A 121 4.72 3.17 -7.29
CA PRO A 121 5.75 4.02 -7.89
C PRO A 121 7.16 3.49 -7.64
N LEU A 122 8.01 3.56 -8.64
CA LEU A 122 9.42 3.22 -8.57
C LEU A 122 10.31 4.44 -8.36
N LEU A 123 9.78 5.64 -8.62
CA LEU A 123 10.44 6.92 -8.44
C LEU A 123 9.50 7.91 -7.76
N ARG A 124 10.05 8.80 -6.94
CA ARG A 124 9.32 9.97 -6.46
C ARG A 124 9.34 11.06 -7.51
N ALA A 125 8.19 11.69 -7.73
CA ALA A 125 8.10 12.91 -8.52
C ALA A 125 8.65 14.10 -7.71
N ASN A 126 9.37 14.99 -8.36
CA ASN A 126 9.79 16.24 -7.76
C ASN A 126 8.68 17.28 -7.93
N PRO A 127 8.02 17.72 -6.83
CA PRO A 127 6.91 18.66 -6.92
C PRO A 127 7.30 20.02 -7.51
N THR A 128 8.57 20.40 -7.39
CA THR A 128 9.07 21.68 -7.89
C THR A 128 9.24 21.67 -9.42
N THR A 129 9.77 20.57 -9.98
CA THR A 129 10.06 20.46 -11.41
C THR A 129 8.97 19.74 -12.19
N ASP A 130 8.29 18.78 -11.58
CA ASP A 130 7.32 17.90 -12.24
C ASP A 130 5.97 17.80 -11.47
N PRO A 131 5.29 18.94 -11.23
CA PRO A 131 4.02 18.91 -10.50
C PRO A 131 2.93 18.12 -11.22
N GLY A 132 3.01 17.99 -12.55
CA GLY A 132 2.10 17.16 -13.35
C GLY A 132 2.24 15.65 -13.13
N ALA A 133 3.32 15.20 -12.48
CA ALA A 133 3.52 13.81 -12.08
C ALA A 133 2.98 13.51 -10.67
N LEU A 134 2.23 14.42 -10.08
CA LEU A 134 1.53 14.26 -8.80
C LEU A 134 0.02 14.20 -9.04
N PHE A 135 -0.67 13.50 -8.15
CA PHE A 135 -2.13 13.58 -8.09
C PHE A 135 -2.54 14.97 -7.60
N PRO A 136 -3.44 15.66 -8.32
CA PRO A 136 -3.86 17.01 -7.94
C PRO A 136 -4.80 16.99 -6.73
N LYS A 137 -4.95 18.14 -6.07
CA LYS A 137 -5.95 18.34 -5.03
C LYS A 137 -7.34 17.94 -5.52
N GLY A 138 -8.05 17.17 -4.72
CA GLY A 138 -9.39 16.66 -5.02
C GLY A 138 -9.41 15.36 -5.84
N ALA A 139 -8.26 14.86 -6.31
CA ALA A 139 -8.19 13.59 -7.02
C ALA A 139 -8.59 12.42 -6.11
N LEU A 140 -9.33 11.47 -6.66
CA LEU A 140 -9.63 10.21 -5.99
C LEU A 140 -8.47 9.24 -6.16
N VAL A 141 -7.93 8.78 -5.06
CA VAL A 141 -6.79 7.88 -5.01
C VAL A 141 -7.05 6.71 -4.07
N MET A 142 -6.17 5.73 -4.10
CA MET A 142 -6.02 4.74 -3.06
C MET A 142 -4.71 5.01 -2.33
N ALA A 143 -4.76 5.04 -1.02
CA ALA A 143 -3.62 5.32 -0.17
C ALA A 143 -3.49 4.29 0.95
N LEU A 144 -2.26 3.98 1.32
CA LEU A 144 -1.99 3.10 2.44
C LEU A 144 -2.41 3.80 3.75
N TYR A 145 -3.35 3.20 4.47
CA TYR A 145 -3.79 3.76 5.74
C TYR A 145 -2.65 3.69 6.77
N PRO A 146 -2.36 4.79 7.49
CA PRO A 146 -1.26 4.82 8.45
C PRO A 146 -1.33 3.69 9.47
N GLN A 147 -0.18 3.08 9.77
CA GLN A 147 -0.05 1.94 10.69
C GLN A 147 -0.77 0.65 10.24
N THR A 148 -1.11 0.55 8.97
CA THR A 148 -1.70 -0.66 8.37
C THR A 148 -0.95 -1.08 7.11
N THR A 149 -1.31 -2.23 6.57
CA THR A 149 -0.83 -2.76 5.28
C THR A 149 -1.94 -2.80 4.22
N CYS A 150 -3.00 -2.01 4.43
CA CYS A 150 -4.15 -1.96 3.55
C CYS A 150 -4.31 -0.58 2.90
N PHE A 151 -4.72 -0.59 1.63
CA PHE A 151 -5.08 0.62 0.89
C PHE A 151 -6.57 0.88 0.98
N TYR A 152 -6.93 2.15 1.13
CA TYR A 152 -8.32 2.62 1.16
C TYR A 152 -8.50 3.80 0.23
N ARG A 153 -9.73 4.00 -0.21
CA ARG A 153 -10.10 5.17 -1.03
C ARG A 153 -9.91 6.45 -0.23
N ALA A 154 -9.36 7.43 -0.89
CA ALA A 154 -9.09 8.73 -0.29
C ALA A 154 -9.16 9.84 -1.35
N LEU A 155 -9.36 11.06 -0.87
CA LEU A 155 -9.22 12.27 -1.68
C LEU A 155 -7.91 12.97 -1.34
N VAL A 156 -7.21 13.46 -2.34
CA VAL A 156 -6.03 14.29 -2.11
C VAL A 156 -6.47 15.64 -1.54
N HIS A 157 -6.06 15.89 -0.31
CA HIS A 157 -6.29 17.20 0.33
C HIS A 157 -5.24 18.22 -0.09
N GLU A 158 -3.96 17.83 -0.01
CA GLU A 158 -2.83 18.59 -0.55
C GLU A 158 -1.77 17.64 -1.13
N PRO A 159 -1.31 17.88 -2.36
CA PRO A 159 -0.14 17.19 -2.87
C PRO A 159 1.13 17.68 -2.18
N PRO A 160 2.24 16.93 -2.25
CA PRO A 160 3.52 17.40 -1.75
C PRO A 160 3.93 18.72 -2.39
N SER A 161 4.44 19.66 -1.60
CA SER A 161 4.97 20.96 -2.09
C SER A 161 6.50 20.93 -2.23
N GLY A 162 7.16 19.94 -1.66
CA GLY A 162 8.61 19.74 -1.73
C GLY A 162 9.00 18.27 -1.90
N PRO A 163 10.26 18.00 -2.31
CA PRO A 163 10.70 16.62 -2.61
C PRO A 163 10.69 15.68 -1.41
N GLN A 164 10.66 16.23 -0.20
CA GLN A 164 10.67 15.49 1.06
C GLN A 164 9.30 15.39 1.73
N GLU A 165 8.27 16.00 1.13
CA GLU A 165 6.93 16.04 1.71
C GLU A 165 6.05 14.90 1.22
N ASP A 166 5.09 14.53 2.07
CA ASP A 166 4.07 13.53 1.78
C ASP A 166 2.80 14.18 1.22
N TYR A 167 1.92 13.35 0.64
CA TYR A 167 0.54 13.74 0.40
C TYR A 167 -0.20 13.89 1.73
N LEU A 168 -1.10 14.86 1.81
CA LEU A 168 -2.17 14.88 2.79
C LEU A 168 -3.44 14.39 2.11
N VAL A 169 -4.05 13.34 2.65
CA VAL A 169 -5.24 12.72 2.09
C VAL A 169 -6.36 12.61 3.12
N LEU A 170 -7.59 12.61 2.63
CA LEU A 170 -8.80 12.40 3.43
C LEU A 170 -9.35 11.03 3.08
N PHE A 171 -9.24 10.08 4.00
CA PHE A 171 -9.79 8.74 3.79
C PHE A 171 -11.32 8.73 3.90
N GLU A 172 -11.98 7.99 3.01
CA GLU A 172 -13.41 7.73 3.15
C GLU A 172 -13.66 6.90 4.40
N ASP A 173 -14.43 7.46 5.34
CA ASP A 173 -14.74 6.82 6.61
C ASP A 173 -16.10 7.30 7.11
N SER A 174 -17.07 6.38 7.10
CA SER A 174 -18.44 6.66 7.53
C SER A 174 -18.60 6.95 9.03
N SER A 175 -17.56 6.68 9.83
CA SER A 175 -17.55 7.02 11.27
C SER A 175 -17.40 8.52 11.52
N TYR A 176 -16.95 9.28 10.53
CA TYR A 176 -16.88 10.74 10.61
C TYR A 176 -18.14 11.40 10.05
N PRO A 177 -18.61 12.52 10.64
CA PRO A 177 -19.87 13.18 10.23
C PRO A 177 -19.92 13.58 8.75
N GLU A 178 -18.79 13.96 8.16
CA GLU A 178 -18.68 14.37 6.75
C GLU A 178 -18.29 13.22 5.82
N GLY A 179 -18.13 12.00 6.36
CA GLY A 179 -17.75 10.82 5.59
C GLY A 179 -16.27 10.70 5.27
N TYR A 180 -15.42 11.57 5.80
CA TYR A 180 -13.96 11.60 5.57
C TYR A 180 -13.19 11.78 6.87
N SER A 181 -12.01 11.17 6.94
CA SER A 181 -11.06 11.37 8.03
C SER A 181 -10.49 12.79 8.01
N PRO A 182 -9.87 13.26 9.12
CA PRO A 182 -8.95 14.39 9.06
C PRO A 182 -7.81 14.13 8.07
N PRO A 183 -7.10 15.20 7.62
CA PRO A 183 -5.94 15.01 6.74
C PRO A 183 -4.87 14.14 7.38
N LEU A 184 -4.46 13.08 6.68
CA LEU A 184 -3.41 12.16 7.11
C LEU A 184 -2.30 12.14 6.07
N ALA A 185 -1.05 12.08 6.55
CA ALA A 185 0.14 12.06 5.69
C ALA A 185 0.39 10.65 5.15
N VAL A 186 0.55 10.55 3.83
CA VAL A 186 0.93 9.30 3.14
C VAL A 186 2.02 9.60 2.12
N ALA A 187 3.10 8.82 2.17
CA ALA A 187 4.23 8.97 1.26
C ALA A 187 3.83 8.68 -0.20
N GLN A 188 4.52 9.32 -1.15
CA GLN A 188 4.25 9.12 -2.59
C GLN A 188 4.26 7.65 -3.01
N ARG A 189 5.15 6.84 -2.42
CA ARG A 189 5.24 5.41 -2.71
C ARG A 189 3.93 4.66 -2.51
N TYR A 190 3.11 5.11 -1.57
CA TYR A 190 1.89 4.42 -1.13
C TYR A 190 0.60 5.13 -1.54
N VAL A 191 0.67 6.01 -2.53
CA VAL A 191 -0.51 6.65 -3.14
C VAL A 191 -0.57 6.24 -4.61
N ILE A 192 -1.67 5.61 -4.98
CA ILE A 192 -1.88 5.06 -6.33
C ILE A 192 -3.23 5.50 -6.89
N CYS A 193 -3.39 5.37 -8.20
CA CYS A 193 -4.65 5.63 -8.87
C CYS A 193 -5.74 4.71 -8.33
N CYS A 194 -6.92 5.27 -8.06
CA CYS A 194 -8.09 4.48 -7.65
C CYS A 194 -8.57 3.63 -8.82
N LYS A 195 -8.55 2.30 -8.65
CA LYS A 195 -9.24 1.39 -9.56
C LYS A 195 -10.66 1.15 -9.04
N GLU A 196 -11.63 1.55 -9.82
CA GLU A 196 -13.01 1.14 -9.57
C GLU A 196 -13.17 -0.35 -9.90
N THR A 197 -13.49 -1.14 -8.89
CA THR A 197 -13.99 -2.48 -9.10
C THR A 197 -15.41 -2.35 -9.64
N ARG A 198 -15.60 -2.56 -10.95
CA ARG A 198 -16.96 -2.67 -11.50
C ARG A 198 -17.64 -3.84 -10.78
N LYS A 199 -18.57 -3.51 -9.90
CA LYS A 199 -19.55 -4.50 -9.44
C LYS A 199 -20.33 -4.96 -10.66
N LYS A 200 -20.19 -6.23 -11.02
CA LYS A 200 -21.10 -6.90 -11.92
C LYS A 200 -22.44 -7.10 -11.24
#